data_1fc442587bd2a4df7a2d49d916c37ed2
#
_entry.id   1fc442587bd2a4df7a2d49d916c37ed2
#
_cell.length_a   1.000
_cell.length_b   1.000
_cell.length_c   1.000
_cell.angle_alpha   90.00
_cell.angle_beta   90.00
_cell.angle_gamma   90.00
#
_symmetry.space_group_name_H-M   'P 1'
#
loop_
_entity.id
_entity.type
_entity.pdbx_description
1 polymer ?
#
loop_
_entity_poly.entity_id
_entity_poly.type
_entity_poly.pdbx_seq_one_letter_code
_entity_poly.pdbx_strand_id
1 'polypeptide(L)'
;MIFVDFPDAPASDTPDELYQLFVPGAPDWYRNSSFGQLSLNITADTSRFYRMPNPSTSYPYDRGITAELQGQYIQDALNSVGQAIDFSGTHVLYIVPTKAAKHISFSPTYMGDLTAGDGTVISKTVTFGQDAPDSWGFLVMNHETGHTMGLPDLYPSEGSSTTLYVGGHDIMGLISGGLPDYFAWHKWKLGWFSDEQFECVDGAGSTTHTITPVGTKDGVKAVIVKRDETTAIVAEVRAKEGADLKACSTGVLVYTVSTSTASGQGPIRVHDATPNSGGCDGEELNDAHFTTEAGREAFVSDDGVKITVVSQNGNDYTIEVVVA
;
A
#
# COMPACT_ATOMS: atom_id res chain seq x y z
N MET A 1 14.27 -14.16 0.52
CA MET A 1 14.24 -13.67 1.92
C MET A 1 15.43 -14.25 2.67
N ILE A 2 16.14 -13.43 3.42
CA ILE A 2 17.26 -13.82 4.30
C ILE A 2 17.00 -13.35 5.72
N PHE A 3 17.59 -14.03 6.69
CA PHE A 3 17.44 -13.74 8.11
C PHE A 3 18.80 -13.38 8.70
N VAL A 4 18.84 -12.31 9.51
CA VAL A 4 20.09 -11.80 10.07
C VAL A 4 20.03 -11.69 11.59
N ASP A 5 21.17 -11.94 12.25
CA ASP A 5 21.36 -11.65 13.67
C ASP A 5 22.65 -10.83 13.88
N PHE A 6 22.91 -10.38 15.10
CA PHE A 6 23.97 -9.42 15.38
C PHE A 6 24.86 -9.89 16.54
N PRO A 7 26.12 -9.40 16.64
CA PRO A 7 27.00 -9.72 17.77
C PRO A 7 26.42 -9.33 19.13
N ASP A 8 25.68 -8.23 19.22
CA ASP A 8 25.02 -7.72 20.43
C ASP A 8 23.58 -8.24 20.60
N ALA A 9 23.01 -8.84 19.56
CA ALA A 9 21.65 -9.39 19.54
C ALA A 9 21.65 -10.74 18.81
N PRO A 10 22.29 -11.78 19.39
CA PRO A 10 22.24 -13.13 18.83
C PRO A 10 20.80 -13.65 18.87
N ALA A 11 20.41 -14.38 17.82
CA ALA A 11 19.05 -14.89 17.70
C ALA A 11 18.68 -15.86 18.82
N SER A 12 17.46 -15.70 19.32
CA SER A 12 16.79 -16.64 20.23
C SER A 12 15.50 -17.19 19.65
N ASP A 13 15.09 -16.70 18.51
CA ASP A 13 14.01 -17.13 17.61
C ASP A 13 14.60 -17.94 16.45
N THR A 14 13.74 -18.45 15.57
CA THR A 14 14.16 -19.20 14.38
C THR A 14 13.77 -18.47 13.10
N PRO A 15 14.51 -18.65 11.99
CA PRO A 15 14.12 -18.09 10.69
C PRO A 15 12.73 -18.57 10.24
N ASP A 16 12.34 -19.80 10.56
CA ASP A 16 11.03 -20.35 10.22
C ASP A 16 9.89 -19.62 10.96
N GLU A 17 10.05 -19.32 12.26
CA GLU A 17 9.07 -18.50 13.01
C GLU A 17 8.91 -17.11 12.42
N LEU A 18 10.01 -16.49 11.94
CA LEU A 18 9.96 -15.18 11.31
C LEU A 18 9.35 -15.24 9.90
N TYR A 19 9.64 -16.29 9.14
CA TYR A 19 9.03 -16.52 7.83
C TYR A 19 7.51 -16.63 7.91
N GLN A 20 7.00 -17.32 8.93
CA GLN A 20 5.56 -17.52 9.16
C GLN A 20 4.82 -16.22 9.52
N LEU A 21 5.50 -15.13 9.88
CA LEU A 21 4.88 -13.82 10.05
C LEU A 21 4.35 -13.25 8.73
N PHE A 22 4.95 -13.65 7.61
CA PHE A 22 4.68 -13.08 6.29
C PHE A 22 3.96 -14.04 5.36
N VAL A 23 4.24 -15.33 5.45
CA VAL A 23 3.75 -16.37 4.55
C VAL A 23 2.82 -17.33 5.30
N PRO A 24 1.62 -17.62 4.77
CA PRO A 24 1.11 -17.29 3.43
C PRO A 24 0.42 -15.91 3.30
N GLY A 25 0.33 -15.12 4.37
CA GLY A 25 -0.50 -13.91 4.44
C GLY A 25 -0.23 -12.93 3.30
N ALA A 26 1.03 -12.53 3.06
CA ALA A 26 1.37 -11.58 2.00
C ALA A 26 1.10 -12.13 0.59
N PRO A 27 1.55 -13.35 0.22
CA PRO A 27 1.21 -13.96 -1.07
C PRO A 27 -0.29 -14.06 -1.32
N ASP A 28 -1.08 -14.46 -0.32
CA ASP A 28 -2.52 -14.62 -0.44
C ASP A 28 -3.23 -13.27 -0.63
N TRP A 29 -2.80 -12.26 0.12
CA TRP A 29 -3.34 -10.91 -0.03
C TRP A 29 -3.10 -10.36 -1.45
N TYR A 30 -1.86 -10.45 -1.95
CA TYR A 30 -1.53 -9.99 -3.31
C TYR A 30 -2.27 -10.77 -4.38
N ARG A 31 -2.40 -12.09 -4.24
CA ARG A 31 -3.18 -12.92 -5.17
C ARG A 31 -4.64 -12.47 -5.21
N ASN A 32 -5.23 -12.19 -4.05
CA ASN A 32 -6.62 -11.75 -3.96
C ASN A 32 -6.80 -10.34 -4.53
N SER A 33 -6.01 -9.36 -4.08
CA SER A 33 -6.10 -7.95 -4.51
C SER A 33 -5.82 -7.77 -6.01
N SER A 34 -4.94 -8.59 -6.59
CA SER A 34 -4.59 -8.57 -8.02
C SER A 34 -5.44 -9.50 -8.90
N PHE A 35 -6.43 -10.18 -8.35
CA PHE A 35 -7.23 -11.19 -9.07
C PHE A 35 -6.37 -12.29 -9.72
N GLY A 36 -5.29 -12.67 -9.04
CA GLY A 36 -4.34 -13.69 -9.48
C GLY A 36 -3.30 -13.21 -10.49
N GLN A 37 -3.25 -11.91 -10.81
CA GLN A 37 -2.27 -11.37 -11.76
C GLN A 37 -0.89 -11.22 -11.16
N LEU A 38 -0.79 -10.98 -9.85
CA LEU A 38 0.47 -11.00 -9.11
C LEU A 38 0.56 -12.26 -8.24
N SER A 39 1.63 -13.03 -8.43
CA SER A 39 2.01 -14.12 -7.55
C SER A 39 3.32 -13.75 -6.86
N LEU A 40 3.24 -13.47 -5.57
CA LEU A 40 4.42 -13.17 -4.76
C LEU A 40 5.09 -14.49 -4.33
N ASN A 41 6.11 -14.92 -5.08
CA ASN A 41 6.86 -16.13 -4.79
C ASN A 41 8.04 -15.81 -3.88
N ILE A 42 7.99 -16.22 -2.61
CA ILE A 42 9.03 -15.94 -1.63
C ILE A 42 9.89 -17.18 -1.42
N THR A 43 11.14 -17.12 -1.89
CA THR A 43 12.18 -18.10 -1.55
C THR A 43 12.92 -17.61 -0.30
N ALA A 44 13.08 -18.47 0.68
CA ALA A 44 13.72 -18.14 1.97
C ALA A 44 14.73 -19.21 2.39
N ASP A 45 15.90 -18.80 2.89
CA ASP A 45 16.79 -19.72 3.62
C ASP A 45 16.42 -19.73 5.10
N THR A 46 15.52 -20.62 5.48
CA THR A 46 15.09 -20.79 6.88
C THR A 46 16.03 -21.67 7.71
N SER A 47 17.18 -22.10 7.18
CA SER A 47 18.10 -22.98 7.87
C SER A 47 18.98 -22.28 8.92
N ARG A 48 19.15 -20.96 8.79
CA ARG A 48 20.08 -20.21 9.65
C ARG A 48 19.81 -18.71 9.65
N PHE A 49 20.35 -18.01 10.65
CA PHE A 49 20.64 -16.59 10.59
C PHE A 49 22.03 -16.34 10.01
N TYR A 50 22.18 -15.28 9.23
CA TYR A 50 23.45 -14.77 8.78
C TYR A 50 23.93 -13.70 9.78
N ARG A 51 25.13 -13.88 10.35
CA ARG A 51 25.68 -12.98 11.35
C ARG A 51 26.17 -11.67 10.71
N MET A 52 25.53 -10.57 11.07
CA MET A 52 25.96 -9.22 10.67
C MET A 52 27.35 -8.90 11.22
N PRO A 53 28.19 -8.15 10.49
CA PRO A 53 29.55 -7.84 10.92
C PRO A 53 29.60 -6.88 12.12
N ASN A 54 28.61 -6.00 12.26
CA ASN A 54 28.55 -4.98 13.29
C ASN A 54 27.40 -5.21 14.27
N PRO A 55 27.46 -4.65 15.50
CA PRO A 55 26.35 -4.65 16.43
C PRO A 55 25.08 -4.00 15.84
N SER A 56 23.89 -4.45 16.27
CA SER A 56 22.62 -3.86 15.84
C SER A 56 22.51 -2.37 16.16
N THR A 57 23.14 -1.93 17.26
CA THR A 57 23.26 -0.54 17.69
C THR A 57 24.10 0.35 16.76
N SER A 58 24.87 -0.25 15.85
CA SER A 58 25.64 0.49 14.84
C SER A 58 24.80 0.94 13.64
N TYR A 59 23.58 0.43 13.52
CA TYR A 59 22.66 0.74 12.45
C TYR A 59 21.47 1.51 13.04
N PRO A 60 21.39 2.85 12.84
CA PRO A 60 20.29 3.66 13.35
C PRO A 60 19.04 3.45 12.49
N TYR A 61 18.43 2.28 12.63
CA TYR A 61 17.31 1.82 11.80
C TYR A 61 15.97 2.27 12.40
N ASP A 62 15.71 3.55 12.31
CA ASP A 62 14.47 4.23 12.71
C ASP A 62 13.93 5.09 11.55
N ARG A 63 12.84 5.81 11.78
CA ARG A 63 12.22 6.67 10.74
C ARG A 63 13.14 7.79 10.21
N GLY A 64 14.26 8.06 10.83
CA GLY A 64 15.26 9.03 10.40
C GLY A 64 16.42 8.44 9.58
N ILE A 65 16.38 7.15 9.26
CA ILE A 65 17.47 6.50 8.53
C ILE A 65 17.70 7.14 7.16
N THR A 66 18.97 7.44 6.86
CA THR A 66 19.35 7.95 5.54
C THR A 66 19.51 6.81 4.54
N ALA A 67 19.34 7.09 3.24
CA ALA A 67 19.55 6.11 2.17
C ALA A 67 20.97 5.51 2.20
N GLU A 68 22.00 6.30 2.60
CA GLU A 68 23.38 5.84 2.74
C GLU A 68 23.51 4.77 3.84
N LEU A 69 22.98 5.02 5.03
CA LEU A 69 23.03 4.08 6.16
C LEU A 69 22.19 2.83 5.88
N GLN A 70 21.05 2.99 5.21
CA GLN A 70 20.24 1.87 4.78
C GLN A 70 20.98 1.00 3.77
N GLY A 71 21.60 1.61 2.75
CA GLY A 71 22.43 0.89 1.77
C GLY A 71 23.62 0.16 2.44
N GLN A 72 24.27 0.77 3.44
CA GLN A 72 25.34 0.11 4.20
C GLN A 72 24.84 -1.13 4.95
N TYR A 73 23.70 -1.04 5.65
CA TYR A 73 23.08 -2.19 6.33
C TYR A 73 22.80 -3.34 5.37
N ILE A 74 22.19 -3.02 4.22
CA ILE A 74 21.82 -4.02 3.22
C ILE A 74 23.06 -4.66 2.61
N GLN A 75 24.10 -3.87 2.29
CA GLN A 75 25.35 -4.40 1.76
C GLN A 75 26.07 -5.29 2.79
N ASP A 76 26.05 -4.93 4.08
CA ASP A 76 26.61 -5.75 5.14
C ASP A 76 25.85 -7.09 5.28
N ALA A 77 24.53 -7.07 5.12
CA ALA A 77 23.72 -8.29 5.09
C ALA A 77 24.06 -9.16 3.88
N LEU A 78 24.17 -8.59 2.68
CA LEU A 78 24.58 -9.32 1.47
C LEU A 78 26.00 -9.91 1.62
N ASN A 79 26.93 -9.16 2.21
CA ASN A 79 28.29 -9.63 2.48
C ASN A 79 28.31 -10.79 3.48
N SER A 80 27.42 -10.78 4.48
CA SER A 80 27.32 -11.85 5.47
C SER A 80 26.80 -13.17 4.86
N VAL A 81 25.97 -13.08 3.84
CA VAL A 81 25.50 -14.23 3.03
C VAL A 81 26.64 -14.76 2.14
N GLY A 82 27.46 -13.86 1.57
CA GLY A 82 28.52 -14.20 0.63
C GLY A 82 27.99 -14.95 -0.59
N GLN A 83 28.55 -16.15 -0.85
CA GLN A 83 28.13 -17.02 -1.95
C GLN A 83 27.22 -18.18 -1.51
N ALA A 84 26.66 -18.10 -0.28
CA ALA A 84 25.83 -19.19 0.23
C ALA A 84 24.44 -19.26 -0.43
N ILE A 85 23.97 -18.16 -1.03
CA ILE A 85 22.70 -18.05 -1.74
C ILE A 85 22.97 -17.56 -3.17
N ASP A 86 22.30 -18.17 -4.13
CA ASP A 86 22.19 -17.69 -5.51
C ASP A 86 21.01 -16.69 -5.57
N PHE A 87 21.32 -15.43 -5.81
CA PHE A 87 20.33 -14.34 -5.93
C PHE A 87 19.85 -14.13 -7.37
N SER A 88 20.30 -14.94 -8.33
CA SER A 88 19.86 -14.80 -9.71
C SER A 88 18.34 -14.88 -9.84
N GLY A 89 17.74 -13.94 -10.59
CA GLY A 89 16.29 -13.83 -10.75
C GLY A 89 15.55 -13.23 -9.56
N THR A 90 16.25 -12.74 -8.53
CA THR A 90 15.63 -12.02 -7.40
C THR A 90 15.17 -10.63 -7.85
N HIS A 91 13.86 -10.35 -7.71
CA HIS A 91 13.29 -9.04 -8.01
C HIS A 91 13.27 -8.11 -6.79
N VAL A 92 13.07 -8.66 -5.59
CA VAL A 92 13.06 -7.93 -4.32
C VAL A 92 13.77 -8.77 -3.27
N LEU A 93 14.72 -8.18 -2.55
CA LEU A 93 15.35 -8.80 -1.39
C LEU A 93 14.58 -8.40 -0.11
N TYR A 94 14.19 -9.39 0.68
CA TYR A 94 13.63 -9.20 2.00
C TYR A 94 14.67 -9.59 3.07
N ILE A 95 14.98 -8.67 3.98
CA ILE A 95 15.92 -8.88 5.10
C ILE A 95 15.14 -8.82 6.41
N VAL A 96 15.18 -9.91 7.18
CA VAL A 96 14.44 -10.05 8.43
C VAL A 96 15.44 -10.22 9.58
N PRO A 97 15.56 -9.24 10.49
CA PRO A 97 16.39 -9.38 11.67
C PRO A 97 15.69 -10.24 12.73
N THR A 98 16.50 -10.89 13.59
CA THR A 98 16.00 -11.54 14.80
C THR A 98 15.19 -10.59 15.68
N LYS A 99 14.19 -11.10 16.39
CA LYS A 99 13.40 -10.32 17.38
C LYS A 99 14.25 -9.74 18.51
N ALA A 100 15.46 -10.28 18.73
CA ALA A 100 16.41 -9.75 19.71
C ALA A 100 16.98 -8.38 19.31
N ALA A 101 17.01 -8.05 18.01
CA ALA A 101 17.60 -6.82 17.48
C ALA A 101 16.66 -5.62 17.63
N LYS A 102 16.36 -5.18 18.86
CA LYS A 102 15.38 -4.13 19.15
C LYS A 102 15.74 -2.74 18.60
N HIS A 103 16.98 -2.50 18.23
CA HIS A 103 17.41 -1.26 17.58
C HIS A 103 17.03 -1.18 16.10
N ILE A 104 16.70 -2.30 15.46
CA ILE A 104 16.15 -2.31 14.11
C ILE A 104 14.63 -2.18 14.22
N SER A 105 14.14 -0.96 14.43
CA SER A 105 12.76 -0.73 14.88
C SER A 105 11.76 -0.45 13.74
N PHE A 106 12.22 -0.09 12.55
CA PHE A 106 11.43 0.40 11.44
C PHE A 106 11.64 -0.43 10.17
N SER A 107 10.58 -0.61 9.39
CA SER A 107 10.58 -1.38 8.13
C SER A 107 10.52 -0.42 6.93
N PRO A 108 11.64 -0.06 6.29
CA PRO A 108 11.64 0.72 5.07
C PRO A 108 11.98 -0.07 3.82
N THR A 109 11.51 0.43 2.68
CA THR A 109 11.97 0.03 1.34
C THR A 109 13.20 0.84 0.92
N TYR A 110 14.15 0.17 0.27
CA TYR A 110 15.33 0.77 -0.37
C TYR A 110 15.29 0.53 -1.87
N MET A 111 15.47 1.61 -2.63
CA MET A 111 15.52 1.60 -4.10
C MET A 111 16.90 2.08 -4.55
N GLY A 112 17.84 1.15 -4.70
CA GLY A 112 19.21 1.44 -5.10
C GLY A 112 19.99 0.17 -5.35
N ASP A 113 20.98 0.23 -6.27
CA ASP A 113 21.75 -0.93 -6.71
C ASP A 113 22.82 -1.31 -5.69
N LEU A 114 22.76 -2.58 -5.25
CA LEU A 114 23.74 -3.21 -4.38
C LEU A 114 24.15 -4.55 -4.98
N THR A 115 25.39 -5.00 -4.76
CA THR A 115 25.92 -6.22 -5.37
C THR A 115 26.02 -7.34 -4.34
N ALA A 116 25.35 -8.44 -4.60
CA ALA A 116 25.43 -9.68 -3.82
C ALA A 116 26.76 -10.42 -4.07
N GLY A 117 27.08 -11.38 -3.19
CA GLY A 117 28.31 -12.15 -3.24
C GLY A 117 28.45 -13.03 -4.49
N ASP A 118 27.36 -13.40 -5.15
CA ASP A 118 27.32 -14.12 -6.43
C ASP A 118 27.44 -13.21 -7.66
N GLY A 119 27.54 -11.87 -7.45
CA GLY A 119 27.62 -10.86 -8.49
C GLY A 119 26.27 -10.34 -8.98
N THR A 120 25.15 -10.84 -8.44
CA THR A 120 23.81 -10.33 -8.77
C THR A 120 23.62 -8.92 -8.25
N VAL A 121 23.07 -8.02 -9.06
CA VAL A 121 22.67 -6.66 -8.65
C VAL A 121 21.25 -6.72 -8.12
N ILE A 122 21.08 -6.26 -6.87
CA ILE A 122 19.80 -6.13 -6.19
C ILE A 122 19.44 -4.65 -6.14
N SER A 123 18.34 -4.26 -6.81
CA SER A 123 17.90 -2.86 -6.92
C SER A 123 16.75 -2.52 -5.98
N LYS A 124 16.12 -3.50 -5.36
CA LYS A 124 14.94 -3.35 -4.50
C LYS A 124 15.10 -4.20 -3.26
N THR A 125 15.07 -3.58 -2.10
CA THR A 125 15.22 -4.29 -0.83
C THR A 125 14.21 -3.75 0.18
N VAL A 126 13.61 -4.65 0.95
CA VAL A 126 12.84 -4.30 2.15
C VAL A 126 13.57 -4.88 3.36
N THR A 127 13.87 -4.04 4.32
CA THR A 127 14.33 -4.48 5.65
C THR A 127 13.16 -4.42 6.61
N PHE A 128 12.90 -5.51 7.32
CA PHE A 128 11.87 -5.52 8.36
C PHE A 128 12.48 -5.12 9.70
N GLY A 129 11.80 -4.19 10.39
CA GLY A 129 12.09 -3.83 11.77
C GLY A 129 11.22 -4.61 12.75
N GLN A 130 11.29 -4.24 14.04
CA GLN A 130 10.48 -4.86 15.09
C GLN A 130 8.99 -4.48 14.99
N ASP A 131 8.62 -3.48 14.19
CA ASP A 131 7.24 -3.16 13.84
C ASP A 131 6.53 -4.32 13.11
N ALA A 132 7.27 -5.17 12.39
CA ALA A 132 6.71 -6.35 11.74
C ALA A 132 6.28 -7.42 12.76
N PRO A 133 7.15 -8.01 13.63
CA PRO A 133 6.74 -9.02 14.59
C PRO A 133 5.88 -8.48 15.73
N ASP A 134 6.06 -7.22 16.13
CA ASP A 134 5.38 -6.65 17.30
C ASP A 134 3.97 -6.13 16.95
N SER A 135 3.66 -5.78 15.68
CA SER A 135 2.40 -5.10 15.32
C SER A 135 1.78 -5.53 13.99
N TRP A 136 2.52 -5.51 12.88
CA TRP A 136 1.92 -5.49 11.54
C TRP A 136 1.96 -6.82 10.79
N GLY A 137 2.91 -7.71 11.11
CA GLY A 137 3.07 -8.99 10.42
C GLY A 137 3.23 -8.82 8.90
N PHE A 138 2.46 -9.59 8.12
CA PHE A 138 2.50 -9.53 6.67
C PHE A 138 1.96 -8.21 6.08
N LEU A 139 1.20 -7.43 6.83
CA LEU A 139 0.65 -6.17 6.32
C LEU A 139 1.75 -5.15 6.04
N VAL A 140 2.80 -5.07 6.88
CA VAL A 140 3.95 -4.21 6.57
C VAL A 140 4.71 -4.71 5.35
N MET A 141 4.82 -6.03 5.15
CA MET A 141 5.41 -6.56 3.92
C MET A 141 4.62 -6.12 2.69
N ASN A 142 3.28 -6.12 2.76
CA ASN A 142 2.44 -5.66 1.66
C ASN A 142 2.62 -4.18 1.36
N HIS A 143 2.70 -3.35 2.40
CA HIS A 143 2.97 -1.91 2.28
C HIS A 143 4.32 -1.67 1.61
N GLU A 144 5.39 -2.24 2.17
CA GLU A 144 6.75 -2.04 1.66
C GLU A 144 6.96 -2.63 0.25
N THR A 145 6.31 -3.76 -0.05
CA THR A 145 6.31 -4.31 -1.41
C THR A 145 5.59 -3.38 -2.39
N GLY A 146 4.54 -2.67 -1.95
CA GLY A 146 3.87 -1.62 -2.72
C GLY A 146 4.85 -0.55 -3.19
N HIS A 147 5.78 -0.11 -2.31
CA HIS A 147 6.83 0.83 -2.70
C HIS A 147 7.77 0.26 -3.77
N THR A 148 8.11 -1.03 -3.70
CA THR A 148 8.94 -1.66 -4.74
C THR A 148 8.27 -1.69 -6.11
N MET A 149 6.94 -1.55 -6.16
CA MET A 149 6.14 -1.42 -7.38
C MET A 149 5.87 0.03 -7.79
N GLY A 150 6.40 1.02 -7.03
CA GLY A 150 6.31 2.44 -7.33
C GLY A 150 5.10 3.15 -6.73
N LEU A 151 4.42 2.56 -5.76
CA LEU A 151 3.32 3.21 -5.05
C LEU A 151 3.87 4.16 -3.96
N PRO A 152 3.31 5.36 -3.79
CA PRO A 152 3.72 6.33 -2.77
C PRO A 152 3.06 6.05 -1.42
N ASP A 153 3.65 6.61 -0.34
CA ASP A 153 2.92 6.78 0.92
C ASP A 153 1.75 7.73 0.73
N LEU A 154 0.60 7.32 1.25
CA LEU A 154 -0.62 8.13 1.26
C LEU A 154 -0.89 8.78 2.62
N TYR A 155 -0.05 8.52 3.62
CA TYR A 155 -0.07 9.20 4.92
C TYR A 155 0.94 10.36 4.96
N PRO A 156 0.76 11.36 5.85
CA PRO A 156 1.71 12.45 5.99
C PRO A 156 3.10 11.99 6.45
N SER A 157 4.16 12.47 5.80
CA SER A 157 5.54 12.17 6.21
C SER A 157 5.90 12.81 7.56
N GLU A 158 5.25 13.91 7.93
CA GLU A 158 5.53 14.67 9.16
C GLU A 158 4.26 15.18 9.84
N GLY A 159 4.26 15.19 11.16
CA GLY A 159 3.52 16.07 12.04
C GLY A 159 1.99 15.95 12.12
N SER A 160 1.36 15.00 11.38
CA SER A 160 -0.10 14.86 11.34
C SER A 160 -0.56 13.42 11.57
N SER A 161 -1.87 13.21 11.73
CA SER A 161 -2.45 11.86 11.77
C SER A 161 -2.14 11.10 10.49
N THR A 162 -1.77 9.82 10.60
CA THR A 162 -1.57 8.92 9.46
C THR A 162 -2.82 8.78 8.58
N THR A 163 -4.00 9.06 9.12
CA THR A 163 -5.30 8.95 8.45
C THR A 163 -5.77 10.23 7.76
N LEU A 164 -4.96 11.32 7.82
CA LEU A 164 -5.34 12.65 7.36
C LEU A 164 -5.82 12.71 5.90
N TYR A 165 -5.20 11.94 4.99
CA TYR A 165 -5.47 12.08 3.57
C TYR A 165 -6.46 11.04 3.03
N VAL A 166 -6.39 9.81 3.53
CA VAL A 166 -7.14 8.69 2.97
C VAL A 166 -7.86 7.82 4.02
N GLY A 167 -7.79 8.16 5.30
CA GLY A 167 -8.38 7.31 6.35
C GLY A 167 -7.76 5.92 6.36
N GLY A 168 -8.59 4.91 6.54
CA GLY A 168 -8.21 3.50 6.48
C GLY A 168 -8.29 2.87 5.08
N HIS A 169 -8.43 3.69 4.03
CA HIS A 169 -8.44 3.24 2.66
C HIS A 169 -7.02 3.09 2.12
N ASP A 170 -6.76 1.99 1.42
CA ASP A 170 -5.48 1.62 0.84
C ASP A 170 -4.36 1.37 1.89
N ILE A 171 -3.72 0.21 1.77
CA ILE A 171 -2.63 -0.18 2.69
C ILE A 171 -1.42 0.76 2.61
N MET A 172 -1.28 1.55 1.53
CA MET A 172 -0.25 2.60 1.43
C MET A 172 -0.59 3.83 2.29
N GLY A 173 -1.82 3.94 2.79
CA GLY A 173 -2.27 4.97 3.74
C GLY A 173 -2.17 4.49 5.18
N LEU A 174 -2.98 3.50 5.55
CA LEU A 174 -2.99 2.94 6.91
C LEU A 174 -2.87 1.43 6.86
N ILE A 175 -1.73 0.90 7.30
CA ILE A 175 -1.44 -0.55 7.28
C ILE A 175 -2.53 -1.37 8.01
N SER A 176 -3.08 -0.85 9.11
CA SER A 176 -4.15 -1.49 9.91
C SER A 176 -5.55 -1.08 9.50
N GLY A 177 -5.71 -0.35 8.40
CA GLY A 177 -7.02 0.12 7.94
C GLY A 177 -8.02 -1.01 7.66
N GLY A 178 -9.31 -0.72 7.84
CA GLY A 178 -10.39 -1.67 7.56
C GLY A 178 -10.69 -1.87 6.07
N LEU A 179 -10.13 -1.00 5.22
CA LEU A 179 -10.25 -0.99 3.75
C LEU A 179 -8.86 -1.03 3.09
N PRO A 180 -8.06 -2.09 3.34
CA PRO A 180 -6.66 -2.13 2.94
C PRO A 180 -6.44 -2.37 1.45
N ASP A 181 -7.48 -2.69 0.66
CA ASP A 181 -7.31 -2.90 -0.78
C ASP A 181 -6.83 -1.62 -1.46
N TYR A 182 -6.00 -1.77 -2.48
CA TYR A 182 -5.51 -0.62 -3.23
C TYR A 182 -6.66 0.14 -3.89
N PHE A 183 -6.55 1.47 -3.99
CA PHE A 183 -7.43 2.27 -4.83
C PHE A 183 -7.48 1.72 -6.27
N ALA A 184 -8.60 1.88 -6.96
CA ALA A 184 -8.71 1.55 -8.38
C ALA A 184 -7.58 2.20 -9.19
N TRP A 185 -7.22 3.46 -8.85
CA TRP A 185 -6.09 4.19 -9.43
C TRP A 185 -4.76 3.42 -9.30
N HIS A 186 -4.45 2.88 -8.12
CA HIS A 186 -3.25 2.09 -7.90
C HIS A 186 -3.29 0.76 -8.66
N LYS A 187 -4.41 0.04 -8.62
CA LYS A 187 -4.57 -1.21 -9.37
C LYS A 187 -4.42 -0.99 -10.88
N TRP A 188 -4.91 0.12 -11.39
CA TRP A 188 -4.72 0.49 -12.79
C TRP A 188 -3.24 0.77 -13.12
N LYS A 189 -2.55 1.57 -12.32
CA LYS A 189 -1.10 1.81 -12.48
C LYS A 189 -0.26 0.52 -12.43
N LEU A 190 -0.68 -0.47 -11.66
CA LEU A 190 -0.04 -1.77 -11.55
C LEU A 190 -0.42 -2.73 -12.70
N GLY A 191 -1.36 -2.31 -13.58
CA GLY A 191 -1.84 -3.13 -14.68
C GLY A 191 -2.77 -4.28 -14.25
N TRP A 192 -3.32 -4.22 -13.03
CA TRP A 192 -4.29 -5.21 -12.53
C TRP A 192 -5.70 -4.95 -13.06
N PHE A 193 -6.00 -3.71 -13.42
CA PHE A 193 -7.17 -3.31 -14.18
C PHE A 193 -6.75 -2.79 -15.55
N SER A 194 -7.51 -3.12 -16.59
CA SER A 194 -7.29 -2.64 -17.95
C SER A 194 -7.93 -1.26 -18.17
N ASP A 195 -7.52 -0.58 -19.25
CA ASP A 195 -8.07 0.75 -19.59
C ASP A 195 -9.59 0.73 -19.82
N GLU A 196 -10.13 -0.40 -20.33
CA GLU A 196 -11.57 -0.55 -20.57
C GLU A 196 -12.40 -0.62 -19.28
N GLN A 197 -11.77 -0.79 -18.14
CA GLN A 197 -12.44 -0.78 -16.83
C GLN A 197 -12.50 0.64 -16.21
N PHE A 198 -12.05 1.65 -16.96
CA PHE A 198 -12.11 3.05 -16.55
C PHE A 198 -12.88 3.87 -17.56
N GLU A 199 -13.79 4.72 -17.08
CA GLU A 199 -14.52 5.66 -17.91
C GLU A 199 -13.99 7.07 -17.63
N CYS A 200 -13.46 7.73 -18.68
CA CYS A 200 -12.93 9.08 -18.59
C CYS A 200 -13.96 10.10 -19.04
N VAL A 201 -14.17 11.14 -18.24
CA VAL A 201 -15.02 12.28 -18.56
C VAL A 201 -14.13 13.45 -18.94
N ASP A 202 -14.20 13.80 -20.24
CA ASP A 202 -13.49 14.92 -20.84
C ASP A 202 -14.47 15.99 -21.30
N GLY A 203 -14.43 17.17 -20.69
CA GLY A 203 -15.23 18.34 -21.10
C GLY A 203 -16.54 18.49 -20.34
N ALA A 204 -17.22 19.62 -20.62
CA ALA A 204 -18.48 20.00 -19.99
C ALA A 204 -19.64 19.11 -20.43
N GLY A 205 -20.57 18.86 -19.53
CA GLY A 205 -21.78 18.07 -19.79
C GLY A 205 -22.17 17.17 -18.63
N SER A 206 -23.17 16.30 -18.89
CA SER A 206 -23.64 15.31 -17.95
C SER A 206 -23.50 13.90 -18.53
N THR A 207 -22.95 12.98 -17.78
CA THR A 207 -22.80 11.56 -18.14
C THR A 207 -23.25 10.66 -16.99
N THR A 208 -23.69 9.44 -17.30
CA THR A 208 -24.14 8.47 -16.30
C THR A 208 -23.29 7.20 -16.43
N HIS A 209 -22.82 6.69 -15.30
CA HIS A 209 -21.89 5.57 -15.22
C HIS A 209 -22.37 4.56 -14.19
N THR A 210 -22.18 3.26 -14.47
CA THR A 210 -22.40 2.19 -13.48
C THR A 210 -21.06 1.59 -13.09
N ILE A 211 -20.71 1.67 -11.81
CA ILE A 211 -19.42 1.29 -11.25
C ILE A 211 -19.59 0.06 -10.35
N THR A 212 -18.68 -0.90 -10.50
CA THR A 212 -18.62 -2.13 -9.70
C THR A 212 -17.52 -2.03 -8.64
N PRO A 213 -17.61 -2.79 -7.52
CA PRO A 213 -16.63 -2.71 -6.46
C PRO A 213 -15.19 -3.00 -6.91
N VAL A 214 -14.24 -2.27 -6.33
CA VAL A 214 -12.80 -2.46 -6.58
C VAL A 214 -12.29 -3.84 -6.16
N GLY A 215 -12.98 -4.51 -5.21
CA GLY A 215 -12.69 -5.85 -4.76
C GLY A 215 -13.16 -6.96 -5.71
N THR A 216 -13.84 -6.64 -6.83
CA THR A 216 -14.28 -7.58 -7.86
C THR A 216 -13.47 -7.42 -9.14
N LYS A 217 -13.42 -8.48 -9.98
CA LYS A 217 -12.59 -8.47 -11.19
C LYS A 217 -13.23 -7.71 -12.36
N ASP A 218 -14.52 -7.93 -12.60
CA ASP A 218 -15.21 -7.48 -13.81
C ASP A 218 -15.95 -6.16 -13.62
N GLY A 219 -16.30 -5.49 -14.73
CA GLY A 219 -17.05 -4.25 -14.77
C GLY A 219 -16.17 -3.00 -14.72
N VAL A 220 -16.82 -1.83 -14.77
CA VAL A 220 -16.16 -0.51 -14.66
C VAL A 220 -15.74 -0.30 -13.19
N LYS A 221 -14.49 0.06 -12.97
CA LYS A 221 -13.88 0.19 -11.62
C LYS A 221 -13.83 1.59 -11.11
N ALA A 222 -13.69 2.54 -12.02
CA ALA A 222 -13.72 3.94 -11.64
C ALA A 222 -14.14 4.82 -12.81
N VAL A 223 -14.64 6.01 -12.45
CA VAL A 223 -14.84 7.14 -13.37
C VAL A 223 -13.78 8.19 -13.03
N ILE A 224 -13.06 8.65 -14.06
CA ILE A 224 -11.99 9.63 -13.95
C ILE A 224 -12.43 10.93 -14.62
N VAL A 225 -12.50 12.01 -13.85
CA VAL A 225 -12.72 13.35 -14.35
C VAL A 225 -11.37 14.08 -14.37
N LYS A 226 -10.77 14.19 -15.56
CA LYS A 226 -9.50 14.88 -15.72
C LYS A 226 -9.68 16.38 -15.46
N ARG A 227 -8.82 16.96 -14.62
CA ARG A 227 -8.83 18.40 -14.30
C ARG A 227 -7.73 19.17 -15.04
N ASP A 228 -6.53 18.60 -15.05
CA ASP A 228 -5.36 19.14 -15.77
C ASP A 228 -4.40 18.00 -16.16
N GLU A 229 -3.12 18.31 -16.47
CA GLU A 229 -2.12 17.31 -16.86
C GLU A 229 -1.71 16.38 -15.71
N THR A 230 -1.92 16.79 -14.47
CA THR A 230 -1.41 16.09 -13.26
C THR A 230 -2.49 15.76 -12.26
N THR A 231 -3.72 16.31 -12.42
CA THR A 231 -4.79 16.21 -11.42
C THR A 231 -6.07 15.63 -12.03
N ALA A 232 -6.68 14.71 -11.29
CA ALA A 232 -7.99 14.12 -11.63
C ALA A 232 -8.84 13.94 -10.36
N ILE A 233 -10.17 13.98 -10.52
CA ILE A 233 -11.14 13.51 -9.54
C ILE A 233 -11.54 12.11 -9.97
N VAL A 234 -11.52 11.15 -9.03
CA VAL A 234 -11.83 9.75 -9.28
C VAL A 234 -12.98 9.32 -8.38
N ALA A 235 -13.92 8.57 -8.93
CA ALA A 235 -14.98 7.90 -8.19
C ALA A 235 -14.87 6.41 -8.38
N GLU A 236 -14.79 5.64 -7.30
CA GLU A 236 -14.76 4.17 -7.28
C GLU A 236 -15.77 3.63 -6.27
N VAL A 237 -16.03 2.34 -6.27
CA VAL A 237 -16.91 1.69 -5.28
C VAL A 237 -16.09 0.84 -4.31
N ARG A 238 -16.31 1.08 -3.02
CA ARG A 238 -15.79 0.23 -1.93
C ARG A 238 -16.93 -0.61 -1.36
N ALA A 239 -16.69 -1.91 -1.21
CA ALA A 239 -17.63 -2.86 -0.65
C ALA A 239 -16.90 -3.88 0.24
N LYS A 240 -17.65 -4.66 1.04
CA LYS A 240 -17.09 -5.75 1.85
C LYS A 240 -16.72 -6.95 0.98
N GLU A 241 -15.76 -6.75 0.09
CA GLU A 241 -15.27 -7.73 -0.88
C GLU A 241 -13.76 -7.71 -1.00
N GLY A 242 -13.16 -8.79 -1.50
CA GLY A 242 -11.72 -8.86 -1.70
C GLY A 242 -10.92 -8.67 -0.41
N ALA A 243 -10.05 -7.69 -0.36
CA ALA A 243 -9.27 -7.34 0.82
C ALA A 243 -10.04 -6.47 1.84
N ASP A 244 -11.19 -5.90 1.47
CA ASP A 244 -11.98 -4.95 2.27
C ASP A 244 -13.09 -5.59 3.13
N LEU A 245 -12.99 -6.86 3.45
CA LEU A 245 -14.00 -7.59 4.23
C LEU A 245 -14.33 -6.98 5.59
N LYS A 246 -13.43 -6.19 6.15
CA LYS A 246 -13.60 -5.52 7.45
C LYS A 246 -14.09 -4.08 7.35
N ALA A 247 -14.42 -3.60 6.15
CA ALA A 247 -14.93 -2.25 5.96
C ALA A 247 -16.07 -1.94 6.92
N CYS A 248 -16.02 -0.84 7.65
CA CYS A 248 -17.11 -0.40 8.51
C CYS A 248 -18.19 0.38 7.73
N SER A 249 -17.83 0.99 6.60
CA SER A 249 -18.73 1.68 5.67
C SER A 249 -18.45 1.27 4.23
N THR A 250 -19.44 1.43 3.35
CA THR A 250 -19.34 1.07 1.91
C THR A 250 -20.10 2.08 1.07
N GLY A 251 -19.75 2.20 -0.20
CA GLY A 251 -20.41 3.12 -1.14
C GLY A 251 -19.45 3.64 -2.21
N VAL A 252 -19.80 4.76 -2.81
CA VAL A 252 -18.95 5.46 -3.79
C VAL A 252 -17.93 6.30 -3.04
N LEU A 253 -16.66 6.00 -3.22
CA LEU A 253 -15.56 6.77 -2.69
C LEU A 253 -15.08 7.77 -3.75
N VAL A 254 -15.07 9.05 -3.41
CA VAL A 254 -14.54 10.10 -4.29
C VAL A 254 -13.22 10.61 -3.73
N TYR A 255 -12.23 10.75 -4.58
CA TYR A 255 -10.92 11.27 -4.19
C TYR A 255 -10.25 12.06 -5.32
N THR A 256 -9.37 12.97 -4.95
CA THR A 256 -8.49 13.67 -5.87
C THR A 256 -7.15 12.94 -5.94
N VAL A 257 -6.65 12.78 -7.17
CA VAL A 257 -5.30 12.29 -7.45
C VAL A 257 -4.46 13.45 -7.99
N SER A 258 -3.24 13.60 -7.49
CA SER A 258 -2.23 14.52 -8.03
C SER A 258 -0.93 13.77 -8.29
N THR A 259 -0.59 13.57 -9.56
CA THR A 259 0.64 12.84 -9.95
C THR A 259 1.92 13.67 -9.78
N SER A 260 1.78 14.99 -9.57
CA SER A 260 2.90 15.89 -9.25
C SER A 260 3.16 16.05 -7.75
N THR A 261 2.28 15.51 -6.90
CA THR A 261 2.45 15.56 -5.45
C THR A 261 3.32 14.38 -4.99
N ALA A 262 4.34 14.67 -4.19
CA ALA A 262 5.28 13.66 -3.71
C ALA A 262 4.64 12.68 -2.69
N SER A 263 5.26 11.51 -2.53
CA SER A 263 4.99 10.56 -1.45
C SER A 263 4.95 11.27 -0.09
N GLY A 264 3.97 10.92 0.75
CA GLY A 264 3.80 11.53 2.07
C GLY A 264 3.30 12.97 2.08
N GLN A 265 2.93 13.55 0.92
CA GLN A 265 2.38 14.90 0.81
C GLN A 265 0.90 14.91 0.39
N GLY A 266 0.27 13.73 0.37
CA GLY A 266 -1.12 13.53 -0.02
C GLY A 266 -1.33 13.53 -1.54
N PRO A 267 -0.65 12.62 -2.28
CA PRO A 267 -0.88 12.46 -3.73
C PRO A 267 -2.28 11.94 -4.05
N ILE A 268 -2.93 11.30 -3.09
CA ILE A 268 -4.37 10.97 -3.10
C ILE A 268 -5.00 11.59 -1.86
N ARG A 269 -6.19 12.21 -2.02
CA ARG A 269 -6.98 12.78 -0.94
C ARG A 269 -8.44 12.40 -1.09
N VAL A 270 -8.98 11.72 -0.09
CA VAL A 270 -10.39 11.33 -0.02
C VAL A 270 -11.26 12.53 0.32
N HIS A 271 -12.41 12.65 -0.34
CA HIS A 271 -13.45 13.62 -0.04
C HIS A 271 -14.50 12.97 0.84
N ASP A 272 -14.76 13.61 1.96
CA ASP A 272 -15.66 13.10 3.00
C ASP A 272 -17.12 13.45 2.71
N ALA A 273 -17.99 12.43 2.60
CA ALA A 273 -19.43 12.61 2.47
C ALA A 273 -20.10 13.00 3.79
N THR A 274 -19.43 12.82 4.93
CA THR A 274 -19.99 13.02 6.28
C THR A 274 -19.02 13.78 7.21
N PRO A 275 -18.56 14.97 6.84
CA PRO A 275 -17.57 15.71 7.61
C PRO A 275 -18.02 15.94 9.07
N ASN A 276 -17.11 15.67 10.02
CA ASN A 276 -17.34 15.75 11.46
C ASN A 276 -18.34 14.70 12.00
N SER A 277 -18.50 13.58 11.30
CA SER A 277 -19.29 12.44 11.79
C SER A 277 -18.60 11.72 12.97
N GLY A 278 -17.26 11.84 13.06
CA GLY A 278 -16.41 11.00 13.88
C GLY A 278 -16.05 9.68 13.19
N GLY A 279 -16.54 9.48 11.97
CA GLY A 279 -16.26 8.32 11.15
C GLY A 279 -16.69 6.98 11.73
N CYS A 280 -16.05 5.90 11.31
CA CYS A 280 -16.20 4.59 11.92
C CYS A 280 -14.82 3.94 12.17
N ASP A 281 -14.77 2.97 13.09
CA ASP A 281 -13.53 2.35 13.56
C ASP A 281 -12.48 3.37 14.08
N GLY A 282 -12.95 4.52 14.57
CA GLY A 282 -12.12 5.55 15.19
C GLY A 282 -11.46 6.55 14.23
N GLU A 283 -11.77 6.47 12.93
CA GLU A 283 -11.14 7.32 11.90
C GLU A 283 -12.19 8.04 11.05
N GLU A 284 -12.11 9.37 10.98
CA GLU A 284 -13.07 10.26 10.33
C GLU A 284 -13.38 9.84 8.89
N LEU A 285 -12.36 9.57 8.07
CA LEU A 285 -12.56 9.26 6.65
C LEU A 285 -13.02 7.82 6.37
N ASN A 286 -13.17 6.95 7.39
CA ASN A 286 -13.57 5.56 7.15
C ASN A 286 -15.04 5.42 6.71
N ASP A 287 -15.88 6.44 6.94
CA ASP A 287 -17.26 6.50 6.45
C ASP A 287 -17.48 7.57 5.36
N ALA A 288 -16.42 8.01 4.70
CA ALA A 288 -16.41 9.04 3.68
C ALA A 288 -17.20 8.72 2.40
N HIS A 289 -17.83 7.56 2.33
CA HIS A 289 -18.52 7.08 1.13
C HIS A 289 -19.81 7.86 0.85
N PHE A 290 -20.00 8.24 -0.43
CA PHE A 290 -21.26 8.75 -0.95
C PHE A 290 -22.22 7.58 -1.22
N THR A 291 -23.50 7.77 -0.92
CA THR A 291 -24.55 6.76 -1.02
C THR A 291 -25.82 7.38 -1.59
N THR A 292 -26.92 6.61 -1.67
CA THR A 292 -28.23 7.12 -2.05
C THR A 292 -28.98 7.82 -0.89
N GLU A 293 -28.38 7.89 0.30
CA GLU A 293 -28.95 8.53 1.47
C GLU A 293 -28.92 10.06 1.33
N ALA A 294 -30.03 10.70 1.73
CA ALA A 294 -30.12 12.16 1.70
C ALA A 294 -29.02 12.84 2.53
N GLY A 295 -28.34 13.79 1.92
CA GLY A 295 -27.20 14.50 2.52
C GLY A 295 -25.85 13.83 2.31
N ARG A 296 -25.81 12.61 1.74
CA ARG A 296 -24.60 11.86 1.37
C ARG A 296 -24.57 11.48 -0.11
N GLU A 297 -25.51 12.01 -0.91
CA GLU A 297 -25.70 11.60 -2.28
C GLU A 297 -24.78 12.28 -3.29
N ALA A 298 -24.13 13.39 -2.94
CA ALA A 298 -23.38 14.16 -3.94
C ALA A 298 -22.08 14.77 -3.41
N PHE A 299 -21.03 14.62 -4.20
CA PHE A 299 -19.81 15.40 -4.15
C PHE A 299 -19.89 16.60 -5.08
N VAL A 300 -19.39 17.75 -4.65
CA VAL A 300 -19.25 18.95 -5.47
C VAL A 300 -17.87 19.57 -5.25
N SER A 301 -17.11 19.72 -6.32
CA SER A 301 -15.81 20.41 -6.27
C SER A 301 -15.97 21.92 -6.47
N ASP A 302 -14.98 22.69 -6.01
CA ASP A 302 -14.95 24.15 -6.17
C ASP A 302 -14.91 24.61 -7.64
N ASP A 303 -14.41 23.76 -8.54
CA ASP A 303 -14.21 24.04 -9.96
C ASP A 303 -15.30 23.43 -10.86
N GLY A 304 -16.47 23.08 -10.27
CA GLY A 304 -17.68 22.75 -10.98
C GLY A 304 -17.87 21.30 -11.40
N VAL A 305 -17.16 20.35 -10.81
CA VAL A 305 -17.48 18.93 -10.96
C VAL A 305 -18.49 18.53 -9.89
N LYS A 306 -19.59 17.91 -10.31
CA LYS A 306 -20.55 17.28 -9.40
C LYS A 306 -20.67 15.80 -9.74
N ILE A 307 -20.53 14.95 -8.71
CA ILE A 307 -20.74 13.49 -8.79
C ILE A 307 -21.89 13.15 -7.86
N THR A 308 -22.98 12.60 -8.41
CA THR A 308 -24.19 12.25 -7.64
C THR A 308 -24.42 10.76 -7.71
N VAL A 309 -24.63 10.11 -6.56
CA VAL A 309 -25.06 8.70 -6.49
C VAL A 309 -26.55 8.63 -6.80
N VAL A 310 -26.90 8.06 -7.95
CA VAL A 310 -28.26 8.00 -8.46
C VAL A 310 -29.02 6.76 -7.96
N SER A 311 -28.34 5.62 -7.97
CA SER A 311 -28.96 4.35 -7.54
C SER A 311 -27.89 3.34 -7.12
N GLN A 312 -28.37 2.34 -6.37
CA GLN A 312 -27.58 1.17 -5.95
C GLN A 312 -28.32 -0.11 -6.35
N ASN A 313 -27.57 -1.08 -6.88
CA ASN A 313 -28.08 -2.42 -7.19
C ASN A 313 -27.08 -3.45 -6.66
N GLY A 314 -27.41 -4.08 -5.53
CA GLY A 314 -26.43 -4.91 -4.82
C GLY A 314 -25.24 -4.06 -4.34
N ASN A 315 -24.03 -4.41 -4.78
CA ASN A 315 -22.82 -3.65 -4.51
C ASN A 315 -22.42 -2.70 -5.65
N ASP A 316 -23.16 -2.70 -6.77
CA ASP A 316 -22.92 -1.78 -7.90
C ASP A 316 -23.66 -0.46 -7.67
N TYR A 317 -23.04 0.64 -8.11
CA TYR A 317 -23.59 1.98 -7.99
C TYR A 317 -23.68 2.67 -9.34
N THR A 318 -24.80 3.36 -9.57
CA THR A 318 -24.93 4.27 -10.72
C THR A 318 -24.71 5.68 -10.23
N ILE A 319 -23.80 6.40 -10.87
CA ILE A 319 -23.51 7.81 -10.61
C ILE A 319 -23.79 8.68 -11.83
N GLU A 320 -24.20 9.92 -11.60
CA GLU A 320 -24.21 10.98 -12.58
C GLU A 320 -23.01 11.89 -12.33
N VAL A 321 -22.25 12.19 -13.38
CA VAL A 321 -21.14 13.13 -13.37
C VAL A 321 -21.51 14.33 -14.21
N VAL A 322 -21.48 15.51 -13.62
CA VAL A 322 -21.70 16.80 -14.29
C VAL A 322 -20.44 17.64 -14.22
N VAL A 323 -19.95 18.10 -15.34
CA VAL A 323 -18.81 19.03 -15.46
C VAL A 323 -19.33 20.35 -16.03
N ALA A 324 -19.10 21.47 -15.33
CA ALA A 324 -19.53 22.80 -15.71
C ALA A 324 -18.69 23.39 -16.86
#